data_f15612c70abeecf697a9b05bf0402835
#
_entry.id   f15612c70abeecf697a9b05bf0402835
#
_cell.length_a   1.000
_cell.length_b   1.000
_cell.length_c   1.000
_cell.angle_alpha   90.00
_cell.angle_beta   90.00
_cell.angle_gamma   90.00
#
_symmetry.space_group_name_H-M   'P 1'
#
loop_
_entity.id
_entity.type
_entity.pdbx_description
1 polymer ?
#
loop_
_entity_poly.entity_id
_entity_poly.type
_entity_poly.pdbx_seq_one_letter_code
_entity_poly.pdbx_strand_id
1 'polypeptide(L)'
;MQSIGVNSAIYRRGESVERTIECINYIGARWIRTDESMNTDEQVAAIKRLHEVTGVKISTSLGSGGSDIESLIQGSRRMAAMGVLLAIEGNNEPNNWGIHYKGQEGGRDKSWVAVARLHRDLYQAVKQDDVLRHYPVWATTETGAMTDNIGMQYLEVPKDATDVVAEFRGARFADVANCHNYFVHPTWSAPQNNQTWLASSPTSAAKGDHLQGNYGETWLKKYKGYSDEELQQLPRVTTETGATISGRMTEEMQARMYLSCYLSQFAQGWSHTAMYILRDRSDEAGNQSFGFYDKDYRPRKAAHYLHNLTTLLDDDQPAKRLSSVAYTIENQSAEVHDLLLQKSDGSFALIVWGELYEGGKQTVTVRLKRKYNIRIFNPAEGTSPTCEGRMDNFDLEMTSHPYIIELR
;
A
#
# COMPACT_ATOMS: atom_id res chain seq x y z
N MET A 1 -2.04 10.09 8.24
CA MET A 1 -2.72 9.12 7.34
C MET A 1 -2.34 9.26 5.86
N GLN A 2 -1.23 9.88 5.53
CA GLN A 2 -0.77 10.06 4.14
C GLN A 2 -0.48 8.74 3.41
N SER A 3 -0.29 7.65 4.16
CA SER A 3 0.00 6.30 3.62
C SER A 3 -1.19 5.63 2.92
N ILE A 4 -2.43 6.03 3.21
CA ILE A 4 -3.64 5.36 2.72
C ILE A 4 -3.93 5.76 1.28
N GLY A 5 -3.81 4.83 0.36
CA GLY A 5 -4.05 5.00 -1.06
C GLY A 5 -4.89 3.88 -1.67
N VAL A 6 -5.32 4.10 -2.90
CA VAL A 6 -6.08 3.14 -3.69
C VAL A 6 -5.66 3.19 -5.16
N ASN A 7 -5.89 2.10 -5.88
CA ASN A 7 -5.83 2.09 -7.33
C ASN A 7 -7.13 2.63 -7.91
N SER A 8 -7.04 3.47 -8.95
CA SER A 8 -8.20 3.99 -9.70
C SER A 8 -7.81 4.36 -11.11
N ALA A 9 -8.69 4.08 -12.05
CA ALA A 9 -8.59 4.56 -13.43
C ALA A 9 -9.16 5.97 -13.60
N ILE A 10 -9.66 6.58 -12.53
CA ILE A 10 -10.12 7.96 -12.36
C ILE A 10 -11.31 8.31 -13.25
N TYR A 11 -11.24 8.10 -14.56
CA TYR A 11 -12.27 8.48 -15.54
C TYR A 11 -12.41 7.46 -16.68
N ARG A 12 -11.58 6.41 -16.69
CA ARG A 12 -11.64 5.31 -17.67
C ARG A 12 -12.16 4.02 -17.06
N ARG A 13 -12.29 2.97 -17.86
CA ARG A 13 -12.67 1.61 -17.43
C ARG A 13 -13.98 1.56 -16.64
N GLY A 14 -14.92 2.47 -16.99
CA GLY A 14 -16.21 2.60 -16.33
C GLY A 14 -16.22 3.52 -15.11
N GLU A 15 -15.09 4.15 -14.76
CA GLU A 15 -15.04 5.20 -13.76
C GLU A 15 -15.38 6.57 -14.39
N SER A 16 -15.87 7.51 -13.56
CA SER A 16 -16.05 8.90 -13.91
C SER A 16 -15.43 9.80 -12.85
N VAL A 17 -14.89 10.94 -13.25
CA VAL A 17 -14.17 11.86 -12.35
C VAL A 17 -15.02 12.24 -11.12
N GLU A 18 -16.28 12.66 -11.34
CA GLU A 18 -17.13 13.12 -10.24
C GLU A 18 -17.46 11.99 -9.27
N ARG A 19 -17.74 10.78 -9.77
CA ARG A 19 -17.98 9.62 -8.89
C ARG A 19 -16.70 9.19 -8.16
N THR A 20 -15.54 9.26 -8.82
CA THR A 20 -14.25 8.99 -8.17
C THR A 20 -13.98 10.00 -7.05
N ILE A 21 -14.27 11.30 -7.26
CA ILE A 21 -14.18 12.34 -6.23
C ILE A 21 -15.06 12.01 -5.02
N GLU A 22 -16.32 11.65 -5.25
CA GLU A 22 -17.25 11.27 -4.17
C GLU A 22 -16.70 10.07 -3.35
N CYS A 23 -16.22 9.04 -4.05
CA CYS A 23 -15.69 7.84 -3.43
C CYS A 23 -14.42 8.13 -2.60
N ILE A 24 -13.48 8.89 -3.16
CA ILE A 24 -12.23 9.26 -2.48
C ILE A 24 -12.49 10.10 -1.23
N ASN A 25 -13.36 11.10 -1.33
CA ASN A 25 -13.74 11.92 -0.18
C ASN A 25 -14.41 11.09 0.91
N TYR A 26 -15.25 10.13 0.53
CA TYR A 26 -15.93 9.28 1.49
C TYR A 26 -14.95 8.37 2.24
N ILE A 27 -14.09 7.65 1.53
CA ILE A 27 -13.16 6.71 2.19
C ILE A 27 -11.94 7.41 2.83
N GLY A 28 -11.69 8.68 2.53
CA GLY A 28 -10.58 9.46 3.08
C GLY A 28 -9.20 9.02 2.57
N ALA A 29 -9.11 8.43 1.35
CA ALA A 29 -7.82 8.12 0.74
C ALA A 29 -7.04 9.39 0.42
N ARG A 30 -5.72 9.34 0.59
CA ARG A 30 -4.82 10.50 0.44
C ARG A 30 -4.00 10.48 -0.84
N TRP A 31 -3.96 9.34 -1.53
CA TRP A 31 -3.28 9.22 -2.81
C TRP A 31 -3.91 8.12 -3.68
N ILE A 32 -3.66 8.21 -4.97
CA ILE A 32 -4.12 7.26 -5.98
C ILE A 32 -2.93 6.78 -6.78
N ARG A 33 -2.87 5.47 -7.00
CA ARG A 33 -2.03 4.87 -8.01
C ARG A 33 -2.81 4.75 -9.32
N THR A 34 -2.24 5.25 -10.41
CA THR A 34 -2.82 5.14 -11.75
C THR A 34 -1.74 4.92 -12.82
N ASP A 35 -2.12 4.33 -13.93
CA ASP A 35 -1.30 4.21 -15.13
C ASP A 35 -1.64 5.28 -16.20
N GLU A 36 -2.31 6.35 -15.79
CA GLU A 36 -2.68 7.45 -16.68
C GLU A 36 -1.47 8.31 -17.07
N SER A 37 -1.27 8.51 -18.37
CA SER A 37 -0.07 9.13 -18.91
C SER A 37 -0.10 10.66 -19.00
N MET A 38 -1.23 11.32 -18.78
CA MET A 38 -1.38 12.79 -18.87
C MET A 38 -1.00 13.40 -20.24
N ASN A 39 -1.22 12.67 -21.30
CA ASN A 39 -0.82 13.10 -22.63
C ASN A 39 -1.91 13.87 -23.37
N THR A 40 -3.17 13.82 -22.89
CA THR A 40 -4.30 14.55 -23.50
C THR A 40 -4.83 15.62 -22.54
N ASP A 41 -5.49 16.64 -23.12
CA ASP A 41 -6.11 17.70 -22.31
C ASP A 41 -7.25 17.16 -21.43
N GLU A 42 -7.95 16.11 -21.87
CA GLU A 42 -8.97 15.43 -21.07
C GLU A 42 -8.36 14.79 -19.82
N GLN A 43 -7.23 14.09 -19.96
CA GLN A 43 -6.51 13.51 -18.83
C GLN A 43 -6.06 14.58 -17.85
N VAL A 44 -5.50 15.67 -18.34
CA VAL A 44 -5.06 16.82 -17.53
C VAL A 44 -6.23 17.42 -16.76
N ALA A 45 -7.37 17.65 -17.45
CA ALA A 45 -8.56 18.24 -16.83
C ALA A 45 -9.15 17.32 -15.75
N ALA A 46 -9.21 16.01 -16.00
CA ALA A 46 -9.71 15.01 -15.05
C ALA A 46 -8.88 14.96 -13.76
N ILE A 47 -7.56 14.85 -13.90
CA ILE A 47 -6.64 14.78 -12.74
C ILE A 47 -6.58 16.10 -11.99
N LYS A 48 -6.58 17.23 -12.69
CA LYS A 48 -6.67 18.56 -12.08
C LYS A 48 -7.93 18.70 -11.24
N ARG A 49 -9.08 18.37 -11.82
CA ARG A 49 -10.39 18.42 -11.13
C ARG A 49 -10.41 17.56 -9.87
N LEU A 50 -9.91 16.32 -9.98
CA LEU A 50 -9.81 15.40 -8.86
C LEU A 50 -8.94 15.98 -7.73
N HIS A 51 -7.73 16.44 -8.07
CA HIS A 51 -6.80 17.01 -7.09
C HIS A 51 -7.33 18.29 -6.41
N GLU A 52 -7.90 19.22 -7.18
CA GLU A 52 -8.44 20.48 -6.65
C GLU A 52 -9.56 20.25 -5.62
N VAL A 53 -10.35 19.19 -5.77
CA VAL A 53 -11.46 18.90 -4.88
C VAL A 53 -11.07 18.02 -3.68
N THR A 54 -10.20 17.04 -3.91
CA THR A 54 -9.88 16.02 -2.89
C THR A 54 -8.53 16.24 -2.21
N GLY A 55 -7.62 17.00 -2.81
CA GLY A 55 -6.25 17.15 -2.35
C GLY A 55 -5.37 15.92 -2.58
N VAL A 56 -5.88 14.82 -3.16
CA VAL A 56 -5.11 13.58 -3.35
C VAL A 56 -3.90 13.80 -4.22
N LYS A 57 -2.83 13.05 -3.92
CA LYS A 57 -1.64 12.94 -4.76
C LYS A 57 -1.73 11.70 -5.64
N ILE A 58 -0.93 11.68 -6.71
CA ILE A 58 -0.96 10.59 -7.69
C ILE A 58 0.45 10.04 -7.92
N SER A 59 0.59 8.73 -7.86
CA SER A 59 1.73 8.04 -8.47
C SER A 59 1.35 7.60 -9.88
N THR A 60 2.29 7.76 -10.81
CA THR A 60 2.15 7.35 -12.21
C THR A 60 3.26 6.39 -12.59
N SER A 61 3.03 5.54 -13.60
CA SER A 61 3.95 4.45 -13.95
C SER A 61 4.09 4.26 -15.46
N LEU A 62 5.07 3.43 -15.85
CA LEU A 62 5.14 2.94 -17.23
C LEU A 62 3.96 2.02 -17.60
N GLY A 63 3.19 1.56 -16.61
CA GLY A 63 2.08 0.65 -16.82
C GLY A 63 2.50 -0.77 -17.21
N SER A 64 1.52 -1.58 -17.62
CA SER A 64 1.72 -2.97 -18.06
C SER A 64 2.28 -3.00 -19.49
N GLY A 65 3.48 -3.54 -19.66
CA GLY A 65 4.14 -3.66 -20.96
C GLY A 65 4.67 -2.35 -21.56
N GLY A 66 4.46 -1.21 -20.88
CA GLY A 66 4.91 0.10 -21.36
C GLY A 66 6.43 0.29 -21.31
N SER A 67 6.97 1.06 -22.26
CA SER A 67 8.41 1.38 -22.32
C SER A 67 8.72 2.80 -22.80
N ASP A 68 7.71 3.66 -22.90
CA ASP A 68 7.84 5.03 -23.35
C ASP A 68 8.17 5.97 -22.18
N ILE A 69 9.47 6.07 -21.88
CA ILE A 69 10.00 6.94 -20.82
C ILE A 69 9.68 8.41 -21.14
N GLU A 70 9.81 8.85 -22.39
CA GLU A 70 9.62 10.25 -22.74
C GLU A 70 8.19 10.71 -22.48
N SER A 71 7.21 9.93 -22.88
CA SER A 71 5.80 10.17 -22.60
C SER A 71 5.53 10.25 -21.09
N LEU A 72 6.08 9.31 -20.31
CA LEU A 72 5.93 9.32 -18.85
C LEU A 72 6.56 10.57 -18.21
N ILE A 73 7.76 10.98 -18.64
CA ILE A 73 8.43 12.20 -18.15
C ILE A 73 7.60 13.46 -18.47
N GLN A 74 7.08 13.58 -19.69
CA GLN A 74 6.23 14.71 -20.08
C GLN A 74 4.96 14.77 -19.23
N GLY A 75 4.26 13.65 -19.06
CA GLY A 75 3.07 13.56 -18.20
C GLY A 75 3.38 13.89 -16.74
N SER A 76 4.49 13.36 -16.22
CA SER A 76 4.94 13.61 -14.84
C SER A 76 5.26 15.09 -14.60
N ARG A 77 5.87 15.78 -15.57
CA ARG A 77 6.09 17.23 -15.49
C ARG A 77 4.78 18.02 -15.40
N ARG A 78 3.76 17.62 -16.16
CA ARG A 78 2.42 18.24 -16.06
C ARG A 78 1.80 18.01 -14.69
N MET A 79 1.90 16.80 -14.14
CA MET A 79 1.43 16.49 -12.78
C MET A 79 2.20 17.29 -11.73
N ALA A 80 3.52 17.40 -11.85
CA ALA A 80 4.36 18.20 -10.96
C ALA A 80 3.99 19.68 -10.97
N ALA A 81 3.75 20.24 -12.17
CA ALA A 81 3.32 21.64 -12.32
C ALA A 81 1.98 21.95 -11.66
N MET A 82 1.08 20.95 -11.56
CA MET A 82 -0.18 21.05 -10.83
C MET A 82 -0.06 20.75 -9.35
N GLY A 83 1.13 20.31 -8.87
CA GLY A 83 1.33 19.91 -7.49
C GLY A 83 0.70 18.57 -7.12
N VAL A 84 0.25 17.76 -8.09
CA VAL A 84 -0.44 16.50 -7.85
C VAL A 84 0.49 15.29 -7.81
N LEU A 85 1.67 15.36 -8.42
CA LEU A 85 2.61 14.25 -8.49
C LEU A 85 3.09 13.82 -7.10
N LEU A 86 3.02 12.53 -6.82
CA LEU A 86 3.56 11.89 -5.62
C LEU A 86 4.88 11.20 -5.94
N ALA A 87 4.88 10.31 -6.93
CA ALA A 87 6.00 9.47 -7.32
C ALA A 87 5.89 9.02 -8.77
N ILE A 88 7.01 8.53 -9.30
CA ILE A 88 7.10 7.91 -10.63
C ILE A 88 7.50 6.46 -10.42
N GLU A 89 6.73 5.52 -10.96
CA GLU A 89 6.88 4.09 -10.78
C GLU A 89 7.40 3.43 -12.06
N GLY A 90 8.15 2.34 -11.91
CA GLY A 90 8.53 1.48 -13.04
C GLY A 90 7.36 0.74 -13.67
N ASN A 91 7.64 -0.38 -14.32
CA ASN A 91 6.60 -1.19 -14.94
C ASN A 91 5.71 -1.90 -13.93
N ASN A 92 4.45 -2.04 -14.31
CA ASN A 92 3.51 -2.91 -13.63
C ASN A 92 3.78 -4.36 -14.01
N GLU A 93 4.16 -5.17 -13.03
CA GLU A 93 4.25 -6.64 -13.10
C GLU A 93 4.86 -7.19 -14.40
N PRO A 94 6.13 -6.91 -14.72
CA PRO A 94 6.77 -7.49 -15.88
C PRO A 94 6.80 -9.03 -15.87
N ASN A 95 6.63 -9.65 -14.71
CA ASN A 95 6.45 -11.10 -14.60
C ASN A 95 5.13 -11.58 -15.25
N ASN A 96 4.09 -10.75 -15.26
CA ASN A 96 2.81 -11.02 -15.91
C ASN A 96 2.72 -10.38 -17.30
N TRP A 97 3.26 -9.18 -17.44
CA TRP A 97 3.17 -8.36 -18.64
C TRP A 97 4.57 -8.06 -19.19
N GLY A 98 5.06 -8.88 -20.11
CA GLY A 98 6.37 -8.68 -20.73
C GLY A 98 6.49 -7.30 -21.39
N ILE A 99 7.72 -6.80 -21.45
CA ILE A 99 8.04 -5.51 -22.08
C ILE A 99 8.88 -5.70 -23.35
N HIS A 100 8.88 -4.68 -24.20
CA HIS A 100 9.84 -4.56 -25.31
C HIS A 100 10.61 -3.24 -25.16
N TYR A 101 11.94 -3.31 -25.06
CA TYR A 101 12.77 -2.12 -24.88
C TYR A 101 14.10 -2.23 -25.65
N LYS A 102 14.43 -1.22 -26.47
CA LYS A 102 15.65 -1.14 -27.29
C LYS A 102 15.91 -2.43 -28.09
N GLY A 103 14.86 -2.95 -28.73
CA GLY A 103 14.96 -4.15 -29.59
C GLY A 103 15.00 -5.48 -28.83
N GLN A 104 14.77 -5.49 -27.51
CA GLN A 104 14.77 -6.69 -26.69
C GLN A 104 13.47 -6.88 -25.92
N GLU A 105 13.00 -8.12 -25.87
CA GLU A 105 11.92 -8.53 -24.99
C GLU A 105 12.44 -8.79 -23.57
N GLY A 106 11.63 -8.51 -22.56
CA GLY A 106 11.97 -8.75 -21.16
C GLY A 106 10.75 -9.07 -20.28
N GLY A 107 11.01 -9.65 -19.14
CA GLY A 107 9.98 -10.11 -18.21
C GLY A 107 9.27 -11.38 -18.66
N ARG A 108 8.26 -11.85 -17.92
CA ARG A 108 7.59 -13.15 -18.11
C ARG A 108 8.63 -14.30 -18.25
N ASP A 109 8.57 -15.02 -19.36
CA ASP A 109 9.46 -16.15 -19.68
C ASP A 109 10.80 -15.69 -20.29
N LYS A 110 11.04 -14.38 -20.37
CA LYS A 110 12.24 -13.79 -20.99
C LYS A 110 13.21 -13.29 -19.94
N SER A 111 14.44 -12.95 -20.37
CA SER A 111 15.43 -12.34 -19.51
C SER A 111 14.95 -11.00 -18.94
N TRP A 112 15.32 -10.72 -17.72
CA TRP A 112 15.01 -9.45 -17.04
C TRP A 112 15.99 -8.32 -17.38
N VAL A 113 17.01 -8.59 -18.19
CA VAL A 113 18.00 -7.57 -18.61
C VAL A 113 17.34 -6.36 -19.28
N ALA A 114 16.36 -6.58 -20.17
CA ALA A 114 15.64 -5.48 -20.81
C ALA A 114 14.80 -4.67 -19.81
N VAL A 115 14.18 -5.33 -18.82
CA VAL A 115 13.44 -4.66 -17.73
C VAL A 115 14.39 -3.80 -16.88
N ALA A 116 15.54 -4.35 -16.51
CA ALA A 116 16.54 -3.62 -15.73
C ALA A 116 17.09 -2.42 -16.49
N ARG A 117 17.38 -2.55 -17.80
CA ARG A 117 17.79 -1.43 -18.64
C ARG A 117 16.74 -0.33 -18.70
N LEU A 118 15.48 -0.71 -18.94
CA LEU A 118 14.37 0.24 -18.97
C LEU A 118 14.23 0.99 -17.64
N HIS A 119 14.29 0.27 -16.53
CA HIS A 119 14.14 0.89 -15.23
C HIS A 119 15.32 1.78 -14.81
N ARG A 120 16.55 1.36 -15.13
CA ARG A 120 17.75 2.22 -14.98
C ARG A 120 17.62 3.49 -15.79
N ASP A 121 17.23 3.38 -17.05
CA ASP A 121 17.13 4.52 -17.96
C ASP A 121 15.99 5.47 -17.53
N LEU A 122 14.87 4.92 -17.01
CA LEU A 122 13.82 5.71 -16.35
C LEU A 122 14.35 6.47 -15.15
N TYR A 123 15.07 5.79 -14.25
CA TYR A 123 15.65 6.43 -13.07
C TYR A 123 16.57 7.59 -13.48
N GLN A 124 17.44 7.37 -14.45
CA GLN A 124 18.35 8.39 -14.95
C GLN A 124 17.58 9.57 -15.58
N ALA A 125 16.53 9.30 -16.38
CA ALA A 125 15.73 10.35 -17.00
C ALA A 125 15.04 11.22 -15.94
N VAL A 126 14.47 10.61 -14.89
CA VAL A 126 13.84 11.36 -13.78
C VAL A 126 14.87 12.19 -13.02
N LYS A 127 16.04 11.61 -12.69
CA LYS A 127 17.05 12.30 -11.85
C LYS A 127 17.86 13.37 -12.61
N GLN A 128 17.87 13.32 -13.93
CA GLN A 128 18.49 14.36 -14.77
C GLN A 128 17.50 15.48 -15.13
N ASP A 129 16.22 15.31 -14.85
CA ASP A 129 15.18 16.30 -15.13
C ASP A 129 15.14 17.37 -14.04
N ASP A 130 15.17 18.64 -14.41
CA ASP A 130 15.22 19.77 -13.46
C ASP A 130 13.97 19.90 -12.59
N VAL A 131 12.81 19.44 -13.09
CA VAL A 131 11.53 19.46 -12.36
C VAL A 131 11.36 18.20 -11.55
N LEU A 132 11.69 17.03 -12.12
CA LEU A 132 11.33 15.73 -11.54
C LEU A 132 12.39 15.14 -10.62
N ARG A 133 13.62 15.58 -10.65
CA ARG A 133 14.74 14.99 -9.85
C ARG A 133 14.47 14.86 -8.36
N HIS A 134 13.57 15.68 -7.82
CA HIS A 134 13.21 15.68 -6.39
C HIS A 134 12.12 14.68 -6.04
N TYR A 135 11.41 14.14 -7.04
CA TYR A 135 10.37 13.14 -6.84
C TYR A 135 10.99 11.75 -6.70
N PRO A 136 10.45 10.89 -5.82
CA PRO A 136 10.95 9.53 -5.69
C PRO A 136 10.60 8.69 -6.91
N VAL A 137 11.53 7.84 -7.30
CA VAL A 137 11.30 6.75 -8.24
C VAL A 137 11.05 5.48 -7.43
N TRP A 138 9.87 4.90 -7.60
CA TRP A 138 9.51 3.64 -7.00
C TRP A 138 9.90 2.48 -7.93
N ALA A 139 10.38 1.39 -7.33
CA ALA A 139 10.84 0.24 -8.10
C ALA A 139 9.72 -0.37 -8.96
N THR A 140 10.12 -1.01 -10.05
CA THR A 140 9.26 -1.91 -10.81
C THR A 140 8.61 -2.94 -9.89
N THR A 141 7.34 -3.25 -10.12
CA THR A 141 6.56 -4.17 -9.29
C THR A 141 6.50 -5.56 -9.88
N GLU A 142 6.30 -6.54 -9.02
CA GLU A 142 5.93 -7.89 -9.39
C GLU A 142 5.06 -8.53 -8.33
N THR A 143 4.22 -9.45 -8.76
CA THR A 143 3.51 -10.39 -7.90
C THR A 143 4.33 -11.68 -7.84
N GLY A 144 4.61 -12.16 -6.64
CA GLY A 144 5.55 -13.26 -6.47
C GLY A 144 7.00 -12.83 -6.68
N ALA A 145 7.91 -13.77 -6.73
CA ALA A 145 9.32 -13.48 -6.71
C ALA A 145 10.05 -14.04 -7.93
N MET A 146 10.76 -13.19 -8.65
CA MET A 146 11.66 -13.58 -9.73
C MET A 146 13.06 -13.83 -9.17
N THR A 147 13.77 -14.81 -9.74
CA THR A 147 15.11 -15.23 -9.30
C THR A 147 16.22 -14.79 -10.21
N ASP A 148 15.92 -13.97 -11.23
CA ASP A 148 16.91 -13.51 -12.20
C ASP A 148 17.86 -12.49 -11.56
N ASN A 149 19.08 -12.90 -11.25
CA ASN A 149 20.06 -12.12 -10.53
C ASN A 149 20.86 -11.21 -11.48
N ILE A 150 20.22 -10.17 -12.00
CA ILE A 150 20.80 -9.23 -12.97
C ILE A 150 21.14 -7.85 -12.40
N GLY A 151 20.80 -7.59 -11.13
CA GLY A 151 20.99 -6.32 -10.45
C GLY A 151 19.70 -5.65 -9.96
N MET A 152 18.52 -6.03 -10.46
CA MET A 152 17.25 -5.44 -10.01
C MET A 152 16.86 -5.80 -8.56
N GLN A 153 17.52 -6.79 -7.97
CA GLN A 153 17.41 -7.10 -6.55
C GLN A 153 17.97 -6.00 -5.64
N TYR A 154 18.64 -4.99 -6.21
CA TYR A 154 19.14 -3.83 -5.48
C TYR A 154 18.41 -2.55 -5.89
N LEU A 155 18.24 -1.61 -4.98
CA LEU A 155 17.88 -0.23 -5.33
C LEU A 155 19.07 0.49 -5.99
N GLU A 156 20.28 0.22 -5.47
CA GLU A 156 21.55 0.67 -6.03
C GLU A 156 22.54 -0.49 -6.02
N VAL A 157 23.00 -0.90 -7.19
CA VAL A 157 23.92 -2.03 -7.32
C VAL A 157 25.31 -1.62 -6.86
N PRO A 158 25.93 -2.31 -5.89
CA PRO A 158 27.31 -2.01 -5.51
C PRO A 158 28.27 -2.15 -6.70
N LYS A 159 29.29 -1.27 -6.77
CA LYS A 159 30.27 -1.29 -7.88
C LYS A 159 31.09 -2.58 -7.94
N ASP A 160 31.27 -3.21 -6.80
CA ASP A 160 32.00 -4.46 -6.61
C ASP A 160 31.12 -5.71 -6.60
N ALA A 161 29.81 -5.57 -6.83
CA ALA A 161 28.91 -6.71 -6.92
C ALA A 161 29.34 -7.69 -8.02
N THR A 162 29.42 -8.97 -7.70
CA THR A 162 29.91 -10.02 -8.58
C THR A 162 28.81 -10.90 -9.14
N ASP A 163 27.67 -10.93 -8.48
CA ASP A 163 26.52 -11.79 -8.78
C ASP A 163 25.41 -11.10 -9.60
N VAL A 164 25.79 -10.03 -10.33
CA VAL A 164 24.92 -9.24 -11.17
C VAL A 164 25.50 -9.09 -12.57
N VAL A 165 24.67 -8.72 -13.54
CA VAL A 165 25.12 -8.38 -14.89
C VAL A 165 26.08 -7.19 -14.83
N ALA A 166 27.25 -7.31 -15.43
CA ALA A 166 28.35 -6.34 -15.28
C ALA A 166 27.98 -4.90 -15.65
N GLU A 167 27.08 -4.71 -16.63
CA GLU A 167 26.62 -3.38 -17.05
C GLU A 167 25.82 -2.63 -15.99
N PHE A 168 25.31 -3.31 -14.93
CA PHE A 168 24.54 -2.71 -13.87
C PHE A 168 25.37 -2.38 -12.62
N ARG A 169 26.65 -2.75 -12.57
CA ARG A 169 27.49 -2.41 -11.41
C ARG A 169 27.58 -0.90 -11.21
N GLY A 170 27.22 -0.44 -10.02
CA GLY A 170 27.12 0.98 -9.68
C GLY A 170 25.90 1.69 -10.29
N ALA A 171 24.98 0.96 -10.90
CA ALA A 171 23.72 1.53 -11.37
C ALA A 171 22.73 1.70 -10.22
N ARG A 172 21.88 2.73 -10.31
CA ARG A 172 20.76 2.95 -9.43
C ARG A 172 19.46 2.76 -10.20
N PHE A 173 18.52 2.03 -9.60
CA PHE A 173 17.24 1.70 -10.22
C PHE A 173 16.08 2.46 -9.60
N ALA A 174 16.08 2.66 -8.28
CA ALA A 174 14.97 3.28 -7.57
C ALA A 174 15.43 3.94 -6.27
N ASP A 175 14.58 4.80 -5.72
CA ASP A 175 14.73 5.38 -4.38
C ASP A 175 13.99 4.56 -3.33
N VAL A 176 12.91 3.87 -3.73
CA VAL A 176 11.99 3.17 -2.84
C VAL A 176 11.65 1.81 -3.44
N ALA A 177 11.70 0.82 -2.61
CA ALA A 177 11.29 -0.53 -2.94
C ALA A 177 9.79 -0.64 -3.12
N ASN A 178 9.34 -1.47 -4.06
CA ASN A 178 7.94 -1.65 -4.38
C ASN A 178 7.65 -3.12 -4.69
N CYS A 179 6.55 -3.64 -4.18
CA CYS A 179 6.06 -4.97 -4.55
C CYS A 179 4.54 -5.03 -4.46
N HIS A 180 3.95 -5.93 -5.21
CA HIS A 180 2.53 -6.26 -5.11
C HIS A 180 2.37 -7.47 -4.17
N ASN A 181 2.28 -7.20 -2.87
CA ASN A 181 2.21 -8.20 -1.83
C ASN A 181 0.76 -8.54 -1.47
N TYR A 182 0.03 -9.09 -2.43
CA TYR A 182 -1.33 -9.56 -2.19
C TYR A 182 -1.36 -10.57 -1.04
N PHE A 183 -2.15 -10.29 -0.03
CA PHE A 183 -2.27 -11.15 1.14
C PHE A 183 -3.21 -12.34 0.94
N VAL A 184 -3.99 -12.37 -0.16
CA VAL A 184 -4.81 -13.51 -0.59
C VAL A 184 -4.73 -13.66 -2.09
N HIS A 185 -4.46 -14.88 -2.57
CA HIS A 185 -4.53 -15.19 -3.99
C HIS A 185 -6.00 -15.30 -4.43
N PRO A 186 -6.40 -14.77 -5.60
CA PRO A 186 -7.78 -14.83 -6.08
C PRO A 186 -8.39 -16.24 -6.17
N THR A 187 -7.57 -17.27 -6.37
CA THR A 187 -8.01 -18.67 -6.44
C THR A 187 -7.90 -19.42 -5.12
N TRP A 188 -7.29 -18.83 -4.08
CA TRP A 188 -7.08 -19.44 -2.76
C TRP A 188 -7.74 -18.58 -1.68
N SER A 189 -9.02 -18.53 -1.72
CA SER A 189 -9.83 -17.60 -0.93
C SER A 189 -10.06 -18.02 0.53
N ALA A 190 -9.19 -18.79 1.13
CA ALA A 190 -9.27 -19.16 2.54
C ALA A 190 -8.38 -18.23 3.38
N PRO A 191 -8.93 -17.19 4.04
CA PRO A 191 -8.14 -16.34 4.92
C PRO A 191 -7.60 -17.16 6.09
N GLN A 192 -6.32 -16.90 6.43
CA GLN A 192 -5.66 -17.50 7.59
C GLN A 192 -5.33 -16.42 8.61
N ASN A 193 -5.14 -16.83 9.86
CA ASN A 193 -4.73 -15.93 10.92
C ASN A 193 -3.40 -15.25 10.57
N ASN A 194 -3.26 -14.00 10.99
CA ASN A 194 -2.05 -13.17 10.82
C ASN A 194 -1.63 -12.89 9.37
N GLN A 195 -2.52 -13.03 8.43
CA GLN A 195 -2.19 -13.05 7.00
C GLN A 195 -1.76 -11.69 6.46
N THR A 196 -2.40 -10.59 6.87
CA THR A 196 -2.01 -9.25 6.40
C THR A 196 -0.71 -8.79 7.06
N TRP A 197 -0.47 -9.18 8.31
CA TRP A 197 0.80 -8.95 9.00
C TRP A 197 1.95 -9.67 8.34
N LEU A 198 1.79 -10.96 8.04
CA LEU A 198 2.81 -11.77 7.36
C LEU A 198 3.11 -11.26 5.94
N ALA A 199 2.09 -10.87 5.18
CA ALA A 199 2.28 -10.28 3.84
C ALA A 199 3.09 -8.97 3.87
N SER A 200 3.03 -8.26 4.99
CA SER A 200 3.68 -6.96 5.18
C SER A 200 5.07 -7.06 5.83
N SER A 201 5.45 -8.24 6.30
CA SER A 201 6.70 -8.44 7.04
C SER A 201 7.92 -8.15 6.16
N PRO A 202 8.88 -7.37 6.65
CA PRO A 202 10.13 -7.10 5.95
C PRO A 202 11.17 -8.22 6.10
N THR A 203 10.83 -9.34 6.73
CA THR A 203 11.77 -10.42 6.96
C THR A 203 11.50 -11.62 6.04
N SER A 204 12.55 -12.33 5.67
CA SER A 204 12.48 -13.58 4.89
C SER A 204 11.85 -14.75 5.67
N ALA A 205 11.80 -14.64 7.01
CA ALA A 205 11.24 -15.67 7.89
C ALA A 205 9.71 -15.65 7.93
N ALA A 206 9.07 -14.54 7.55
CA ALA A 206 7.63 -14.43 7.54
C ALA A 206 7.04 -15.24 6.37
N LYS A 207 6.71 -16.47 6.63
CA LYS A 207 6.04 -17.37 5.68
C LYS A 207 4.60 -17.56 6.10
N GLY A 208 3.69 -17.36 5.18
CA GLY A 208 2.30 -17.73 5.34
C GLY A 208 1.88 -18.58 4.16
N ASP A 209 1.13 -19.65 4.41
CA ASP A 209 0.53 -20.41 3.33
C ASP A 209 -0.44 -19.51 2.55
N HIS A 210 -0.52 -19.72 1.24
CA HIS A 210 -1.43 -19.00 0.35
C HIS A 210 -1.19 -17.48 0.20
N LEU A 211 -0.07 -16.95 0.69
CA LEU A 211 0.33 -15.59 0.36
C LEU A 211 0.85 -15.53 -1.08
N GLN A 212 0.27 -14.66 -1.87
CA GLN A 212 0.84 -14.32 -3.16
C GLN A 212 1.71 -13.06 -3.02
N GLY A 213 3.03 -13.26 -3.01
CA GLY A 213 3.96 -12.14 -2.93
C GLY A 213 4.15 -11.59 -1.53
N ASN A 214 4.50 -12.45 -0.58
CA ASN A 214 5.04 -12.00 0.69
C ASN A 214 6.23 -11.06 0.44
N TYR A 215 6.28 -9.93 1.11
CA TYR A 215 7.35 -8.94 0.93
C TYR A 215 8.73 -9.55 1.14
N GLY A 216 8.96 -10.20 2.27
CA GLY A 216 10.25 -10.80 2.58
C GLY A 216 10.65 -11.86 1.56
N GLU A 217 9.74 -12.72 1.12
CA GLU A 217 10.02 -13.74 0.12
C GLU A 217 10.24 -13.13 -1.27
N THR A 218 9.40 -12.19 -1.70
CA THR A 218 9.53 -11.46 -2.95
C THR A 218 10.87 -10.73 -3.00
N TRP A 219 11.23 -10.05 -1.93
CA TRP A 219 12.44 -9.24 -1.86
C TRP A 219 13.70 -10.05 -1.67
N LEU A 220 13.65 -11.15 -0.93
CA LEU A 220 14.79 -12.03 -0.80
C LEU A 220 15.25 -12.58 -2.16
N LYS A 221 14.32 -12.85 -3.07
CA LYS A 221 14.63 -13.28 -4.42
C LYS A 221 15.02 -12.10 -5.33
N LYS A 222 14.24 -11.02 -5.30
CA LYS A 222 14.43 -9.84 -6.15
C LYS A 222 15.59 -8.96 -5.68
N TYR A 223 15.80 -8.83 -4.38
CA TYR A 223 16.82 -8.00 -3.76
C TYR A 223 17.86 -8.85 -3.02
N LYS A 224 18.26 -9.95 -3.64
CA LYS A 224 19.32 -10.82 -3.14
C LYS A 224 20.60 -10.02 -2.91
N GLY A 225 21.23 -10.22 -1.77
CA GLY A 225 22.40 -9.47 -1.36
C GLY A 225 22.15 -8.49 -0.20
N TYR A 226 20.88 -8.16 0.10
CA TYR A 226 20.51 -7.53 1.35
C TYR A 226 20.39 -8.56 2.49
N SER A 227 20.90 -8.21 3.67
CA SER A 227 20.58 -8.92 4.90
C SER A 227 19.14 -8.62 5.36
N ASP A 228 18.61 -9.42 6.31
CA ASP A 228 17.28 -9.15 6.88
C ASP A 228 17.22 -7.79 7.60
N GLU A 229 18.32 -7.36 8.23
CA GLU A 229 18.44 -6.04 8.86
C GLU A 229 18.41 -4.91 7.84
N GLU A 230 19.09 -5.06 6.71
CA GLU A 230 19.06 -4.10 5.62
C GLU A 230 17.69 -4.03 4.96
N LEU A 231 17.04 -5.18 4.71
CA LEU A 231 15.67 -5.22 4.18
C LEU A 231 14.68 -4.46 5.06
N GLN A 232 14.82 -4.57 6.39
CA GLN A 232 13.95 -3.83 7.32
C GLN A 232 14.11 -2.32 7.22
N GLN A 233 15.29 -1.83 6.83
CA GLN A 233 15.61 -0.40 6.72
C GLN A 233 15.29 0.19 5.36
N LEU A 234 15.07 -0.62 4.32
CA LEU A 234 14.75 -0.09 3.00
C LEU A 234 13.44 0.69 3.01
N PRO A 235 13.40 1.90 2.44
CA PRO A 235 12.15 2.59 2.19
C PRO A 235 11.28 1.74 1.26
N ARG A 236 10.01 1.55 1.59
CA ARG A 236 9.12 0.63 0.88
C ARG A 236 7.70 1.12 0.73
N VAL A 237 7.09 0.72 -0.36
CA VAL A 237 5.70 0.98 -0.70
C VAL A 237 5.08 -0.29 -1.30
N THR A 238 3.76 -0.41 -1.21
CA THR A 238 3.01 -1.31 -2.09
C THR A 238 2.03 -0.51 -2.92
N THR A 239 2.10 -0.69 -4.22
CA THR A 239 1.23 -0.01 -5.18
C THR A 239 0.04 -0.87 -5.60
N GLU A 240 0.00 -2.14 -5.21
CA GLU A 240 -1.17 -3.01 -5.26
C GLU A 240 -1.14 -4.07 -4.16
N THR A 241 -2.24 -4.20 -3.45
CA THR A 241 -2.56 -5.32 -2.57
C THR A 241 -4.07 -5.42 -2.41
N GLY A 242 -4.56 -6.53 -1.89
CA GLY A 242 -6.00 -6.68 -1.69
C GLY A 242 -6.47 -8.13 -1.72
N ALA A 243 -7.79 -8.30 -1.76
CA ALA A 243 -8.44 -9.59 -1.86
C ALA A 243 -9.76 -9.47 -2.64
N THR A 244 -10.07 -10.43 -3.49
CA THR A 244 -11.37 -10.50 -4.15
C THR A 244 -12.39 -11.24 -3.30
N ILE A 245 -13.65 -10.79 -3.34
CA ILE A 245 -14.75 -11.50 -2.70
C ILE A 245 -15.03 -12.77 -3.50
N SER A 246 -14.67 -13.93 -2.95
CA SER A 246 -14.93 -15.25 -3.54
C SER A 246 -14.74 -16.36 -2.52
N GLY A 247 -15.50 -17.44 -2.65
CA GLY A 247 -15.37 -18.59 -1.74
C GLY A 247 -15.58 -18.21 -0.28
N ARG A 248 -14.56 -18.36 0.57
CA ARG A 248 -14.59 -17.99 1.99
C ARG A 248 -14.35 -16.50 2.24
N MET A 249 -13.85 -15.77 1.24
CA MET A 249 -13.67 -14.33 1.34
C MET A 249 -15.00 -13.63 1.17
N THR A 250 -15.69 -13.41 2.28
CA THR A 250 -16.93 -12.63 2.32
C THR A 250 -16.62 -11.13 2.23
N GLU A 251 -17.62 -10.31 1.92
CA GLU A 251 -17.49 -8.85 1.95
C GLU A 251 -17.07 -8.32 3.32
N GLU A 252 -17.60 -8.93 4.39
CA GLU A 252 -17.20 -8.62 5.78
C GLU A 252 -15.73 -8.93 6.03
N MET A 253 -15.26 -10.09 5.60
CA MET A 253 -13.87 -10.51 5.78
C MET A 253 -12.92 -9.60 4.98
N GLN A 254 -13.25 -9.30 3.72
CA GLN A 254 -12.49 -8.36 2.91
C GLN A 254 -12.35 -7.00 3.61
N ALA A 255 -13.46 -6.45 4.13
CA ALA A 255 -13.46 -5.16 4.79
C ALA A 255 -12.53 -5.13 6.01
N ARG A 256 -12.58 -6.16 6.85
CA ARG A 256 -11.70 -6.30 8.03
C ARG A 256 -10.24 -6.45 7.62
N MET A 257 -9.94 -7.31 6.65
CA MET A 257 -8.57 -7.51 6.16
C MET A 257 -7.99 -6.25 5.51
N TYR A 258 -8.82 -5.43 4.85
CA TYR A 258 -8.35 -4.15 4.29
C TYR A 258 -7.91 -3.18 5.38
N LEU A 259 -8.67 -3.06 6.47
CA LEU A 259 -8.23 -2.25 7.61
C LEU A 259 -6.93 -2.77 8.22
N SER A 260 -6.89 -4.09 8.50
CA SER A 260 -5.68 -4.71 9.06
C SER A 260 -4.47 -4.56 8.15
N CYS A 261 -4.64 -4.66 6.83
CA CYS A 261 -3.55 -4.47 5.87
C CYS A 261 -2.95 -3.05 5.93
N TYR A 262 -3.79 -2.00 5.92
CA TYR A 262 -3.28 -0.63 6.08
C TYR A 262 -2.53 -0.44 7.41
N LEU A 263 -3.07 -0.98 8.50
CA LEU A 263 -2.46 -0.89 9.82
C LEU A 263 -1.15 -1.69 9.91
N SER A 264 -1.15 -2.94 9.45
CA SER A 264 0.01 -3.84 9.46
C SER A 264 1.15 -3.31 8.62
N GLN A 265 0.86 -2.79 7.42
CA GLN A 265 1.88 -2.17 6.59
C GLN A 265 2.45 -0.92 7.24
N PHE A 266 1.60 -0.01 7.74
CA PHE A 266 2.07 1.20 8.40
C PHE A 266 2.92 0.87 9.65
N ALA A 267 2.47 -0.04 10.50
CA ALA A 267 3.20 -0.47 11.69
C ALA A 267 4.57 -1.09 11.36
N GLN A 268 4.68 -1.75 10.22
CA GLN A 268 5.92 -2.36 9.74
C GLN A 268 6.75 -1.43 8.82
N GLY A 269 6.44 -0.11 8.80
CA GLY A 269 7.27 0.91 8.17
C GLY A 269 7.06 1.11 6.67
N TRP A 270 5.94 0.67 6.11
CA TRP A 270 5.56 1.02 4.75
C TRP A 270 5.11 2.48 4.69
N SER A 271 5.67 3.26 3.77
CA SER A 271 5.32 4.68 3.66
C SER A 271 4.00 4.90 2.94
N HIS A 272 3.65 4.05 1.98
CA HIS A 272 2.43 4.16 1.17
C HIS A 272 1.88 2.78 0.84
N THR A 273 0.55 2.64 0.90
CA THR A 273 -0.17 1.41 0.62
C THR A 273 -1.37 1.72 -0.29
N ALA A 274 -1.40 1.18 -1.51
CA ALA A 274 -2.56 1.25 -2.39
C ALA A 274 -3.32 -0.06 -2.41
N MET A 275 -4.57 -0.01 -1.98
CA MET A 275 -5.47 -1.15 -2.13
C MET A 275 -5.97 -1.24 -3.57
N TYR A 276 -5.91 -2.40 -4.16
CA TYR A 276 -6.54 -2.72 -5.43
C TYR A 276 -7.97 -3.19 -5.13
N ILE A 277 -9.04 -2.45 -5.47
CA ILE A 277 -9.13 -1.25 -6.26
C ILE A 277 -10.26 -0.34 -5.70
N LEU A 278 -10.34 0.93 -6.09
CA LEU A 278 -11.42 1.82 -5.65
C LEU A 278 -12.80 1.28 -6.06
N ARG A 279 -12.96 0.94 -7.34
CA ARG A 279 -14.21 0.46 -7.94
C ARG A 279 -13.94 -0.77 -8.80
N ASP A 280 -14.80 -1.77 -8.71
CA ASP A 280 -14.71 -2.96 -9.57
C ASP A 280 -14.70 -2.58 -11.04
N ARG A 281 -13.84 -3.25 -11.78
CA ARG A 281 -13.73 -3.08 -13.21
C ARG A 281 -14.72 -3.99 -13.95
N SER A 282 -15.20 -3.51 -15.09
CA SER A 282 -16.06 -4.28 -15.99
C SER A 282 -15.31 -4.94 -17.14
N ASP A 283 -14.04 -4.57 -17.32
CA ASP A 283 -13.17 -4.99 -18.43
C ASP A 283 -12.14 -6.07 -18.03
N GLU A 284 -12.15 -6.52 -16.78
CA GLU A 284 -11.30 -7.63 -16.31
C GLU A 284 -12.04 -8.97 -16.40
N ALA A 285 -11.32 -9.99 -16.86
CA ALA A 285 -11.80 -11.36 -16.89
C ALA A 285 -11.79 -11.98 -15.48
N GLY A 286 -12.74 -12.87 -15.21
CA GLY A 286 -12.83 -13.58 -13.94
C GLY A 286 -13.54 -12.80 -12.84
N ASN A 287 -13.33 -13.22 -11.60
CA ASN A 287 -13.93 -12.54 -10.45
C ASN A 287 -13.05 -11.38 -10.00
N GLN A 288 -13.56 -10.18 -10.19
CA GLN A 288 -12.85 -8.94 -9.88
C GLN A 288 -13.60 -8.10 -8.83
N SER A 289 -14.06 -8.72 -7.78
CA SER A 289 -14.74 -8.05 -6.66
C SER A 289 -13.74 -7.57 -5.60
N PHE A 290 -12.72 -6.83 -6.01
CA PHE A 290 -11.72 -6.22 -5.13
C PHE A 290 -12.14 -4.84 -4.60
N GLY A 291 -13.09 -4.18 -5.28
CA GLY A 291 -13.41 -2.77 -5.06
C GLY A 291 -13.97 -2.44 -3.69
N PHE A 292 -13.64 -1.26 -3.17
CA PHE A 292 -14.41 -0.61 -2.12
C PHE A 292 -15.84 -0.34 -2.57
N TYR A 293 -16.02 -0.15 -3.86
CA TYR A 293 -17.30 0.03 -4.53
C TYR A 293 -17.47 -1.02 -5.61
N ASP A 294 -18.71 -1.45 -5.80
CA ASP A 294 -19.06 -2.28 -6.96
C ASP A 294 -19.00 -1.46 -8.26
N LYS A 295 -19.23 -2.13 -9.41
CA LYS A 295 -19.22 -1.46 -10.73
C LYS A 295 -20.29 -0.37 -10.90
N ASP A 296 -21.31 -0.35 -10.04
CA ASP A 296 -22.38 0.65 -10.05
C ASP A 296 -22.16 1.75 -8.99
N TYR A 297 -20.95 1.79 -8.37
CA TYR A 297 -20.57 2.71 -7.29
C TYR A 297 -21.37 2.52 -5.98
N ARG A 298 -21.95 1.35 -5.75
CA ARG A 298 -22.53 1.04 -4.44
C ARG A 298 -21.38 0.73 -3.47
N PRO A 299 -21.34 1.41 -2.32
CA PRO A 299 -20.28 1.16 -1.35
C PRO A 299 -20.43 -0.23 -0.74
N ARG A 300 -19.31 -0.92 -0.60
CA ARG A 300 -19.19 -2.15 0.18
C ARG A 300 -18.81 -1.85 1.62
N LYS A 301 -18.86 -2.85 2.48
CA LYS A 301 -18.43 -2.75 3.87
C LYS A 301 -17.00 -2.20 3.99
N ALA A 302 -16.10 -2.54 3.07
CA ALA A 302 -14.75 -2.01 3.03
C ALA A 302 -14.72 -0.47 2.92
N ALA A 303 -15.61 0.13 2.13
CA ALA A 303 -15.72 1.59 2.03
C ALA A 303 -16.20 2.21 3.36
N HIS A 304 -17.21 1.62 3.98
CA HIS A 304 -17.73 2.11 5.27
C HIS A 304 -16.71 1.97 6.41
N TYR A 305 -16.01 0.85 6.47
CA TYR A 305 -15.01 0.60 7.52
C TYR A 305 -13.81 1.52 7.36
N LEU A 306 -13.33 1.73 6.14
CA LEU A 306 -12.24 2.68 5.90
C LEU A 306 -12.67 4.11 6.17
N HIS A 307 -13.90 4.52 5.80
CA HIS A 307 -14.46 5.82 6.16
C HIS A 307 -14.43 6.04 7.67
N ASN A 308 -14.89 5.05 8.44
CA ASN A 308 -14.88 5.15 9.90
C ASN A 308 -13.45 5.27 10.46
N LEU A 309 -12.52 4.43 9.98
CA LEU A 309 -11.12 4.48 10.39
C LEU A 309 -10.50 5.85 10.10
N THR A 310 -10.66 6.35 8.85
CA THR A 310 -10.07 7.62 8.44
C THR A 310 -10.69 8.81 9.17
N THR A 311 -12.00 8.78 9.46
CA THR A 311 -12.69 9.80 10.26
C THR A 311 -12.17 9.83 11.70
N LEU A 312 -12.02 8.68 12.34
CA LEU A 312 -11.54 8.58 13.72
C LEU A 312 -10.08 8.99 13.88
N LEU A 313 -9.26 8.71 12.87
CA LEU A 313 -7.83 9.05 12.87
C LEU A 313 -7.52 10.38 12.18
N ASP A 314 -8.53 11.12 11.73
CA ASP A 314 -8.30 12.37 11.00
C ASP A 314 -7.46 13.35 11.80
N ASP A 315 -6.36 13.78 11.17
CA ASP A 315 -5.42 14.76 11.74
C ASP A 315 -4.47 15.22 10.63
N ASP A 316 -4.67 16.45 10.17
CA ASP A 316 -3.93 17.04 9.05
C ASP A 316 -2.69 17.82 9.49
N GLN A 317 -2.47 17.98 10.79
CA GLN A 317 -1.36 18.76 11.32
C GLN A 317 -0.32 17.90 12.02
N PRO A 318 0.96 18.18 11.86
CA PRO A 318 2.01 17.50 12.64
C PRO A 318 1.90 17.88 14.12
N ALA A 319 2.18 16.92 14.98
CA ALA A 319 2.28 17.19 16.42
C ALA A 319 3.39 18.22 16.69
N LYS A 320 3.05 19.27 17.43
CA LYS A 320 4.00 20.35 17.77
C LYS A 320 5.14 19.88 18.65
N ARG A 321 4.90 18.86 19.46
CA ARG A 321 5.88 18.24 20.36
C ARG A 321 5.61 16.74 20.41
N LEU A 322 6.63 15.95 20.11
CA LEU A 322 6.53 14.50 20.23
C LEU A 322 6.59 14.08 21.70
N SER A 323 5.70 13.18 22.07
CA SER A 323 5.63 12.54 23.37
C SER A 323 5.15 11.09 23.18
N SER A 324 5.11 10.31 24.27
CA SER A 324 4.65 8.93 24.22
C SER A 324 3.80 8.59 25.44
N VAL A 325 2.97 7.57 25.29
CA VAL A 325 2.24 6.93 26.38
C VAL A 325 2.89 5.59 26.66
N ALA A 326 3.20 5.33 27.91
CA ALA A 326 3.68 3.99 28.31
C ALA A 326 2.46 3.12 28.63
N TYR A 327 2.37 2.00 27.92
CA TYR A 327 1.33 0.98 28.09
C TYR A 327 1.91 -0.42 27.96
N THR A 328 1.15 -1.41 28.36
CA THR A 328 1.38 -2.84 28.11
C THR A 328 0.07 -3.49 27.67
N ILE A 329 0.16 -4.52 26.84
CA ILE A 329 -0.97 -5.36 26.46
C ILE A 329 -0.67 -6.76 27.01
N GLU A 330 -1.45 -7.17 28.00
CA GLU A 330 -1.34 -8.49 28.60
C GLU A 330 -2.10 -9.52 27.74
N ASN A 331 -1.60 -10.74 27.69
CA ASN A 331 -2.15 -11.85 26.90
C ASN A 331 -2.16 -11.59 25.38
N GLN A 332 -1.25 -10.76 24.88
CA GLN A 332 -1.08 -10.50 23.46
C GLN A 332 -0.47 -11.72 22.76
N SER A 333 -1.23 -12.35 21.85
CA SER A 333 -0.71 -13.42 20.98
C SER A 333 -0.01 -12.86 19.75
N ALA A 334 0.54 -13.74 18.92
CA ALA A 334 1.16 -13.36 17.65
C ALA A 334 0.18 -12.76 16.63
N GLU A 335 -1.11 -13.01 16.79
CA GLU A 335 -2.19 -12.51 15.93
C GLU A 335 -2.78 -11.18 16.41
N VAL A 336 -2.28 -10.62 17.52
CA VAL A 336 -2.72 -9.33 18.05
C VAL A 336 -1.60 -8.32 17.95
N HIS A 337 -1.87 -7.22 17.30
CA HIS A 337 -0.91 -6.16 17.01
C HIS A 337 -1.37 -4.83 17.57
N ASP A 338 -0.45 -3.90 17.72
CA ASP A 338 -0.75 -2.56 18.21
C ASP A 338 0.08 -1.46 17.54
N LEU A 339 -0.45 -0.24 17.59
CA LEU A 339 0.18 0.96 17.05
C LEU A 339 -0.25 2.16 17.86
N LEU A 340 0.70 2.92 18.37
CA LEU A 340 0.44 4.19 19.06
C LEU A 340 0.71 5.37 18.13
N LEU A 341 -0.31 6.20 17.91
CA LEU A 341 -0.22 7.44 17.15
C LEU A 341 -0.43 8.64 18.09
N GLN A 342 0.34 9.69 17.88
CA GLN A 342 0.11 10.97 18.54
C GLN A 342 -0.60 11.93 17.58
N LYS A 343 -1.68 12.56 18.04
CA LYS A 343 -2.40 13.60 17.30
C LYS A 343 -1.78 14.99 17.54
N SER A 344 -2.07 15.91 16.62
CA SER A 344 -1.55 17.28 16.66
C SER A 344 -1.99 18.07 17.89
N ASP A 345 -3.16 17.75 18.47
CA ASP A 345 -3.68 18.33 19.72
C ASP A 345 -3.00 17.78 20.99
N GLY A 346 -2.07 16.82 20.82
CA GLY A 346 -1.34 16.18 21.91
C GLY A 346 -2.04 14.95 22.50
N SER A 347 -3.24 14.62 22.06
CA SER A 347 -3.90 13.36 22.39
C SER A 347 -3.25 12.18 21.66
N PHE A 348 -3.61 10.96 22.04
CA PHE A 348 -3.10 9.75 21.41
C PHE A 348 -4.24 8.86 20.92
N ALA A 349 -3.97 8.13 19.85
CA ALA A 349 -4.77 7.00 19.40
C ALA A 349 -3.91 5.73 19.51
N LEU A 350 -4.24 4.86 20.46
CA LEU A 350 -3.72 3.50 20.53
C LEU A 350 -4.67 2.63 19.69
N ILE A 351 -4.14 2.02 18.65
CA ILE A 351 -4.88 1.11 17.80
C ILE A 351 -4.45 -0.30 18.17
N VAL A 352 -5.41 -1.18 18.47
CA VAL A 352 -5.15 -2.61 18.74
C VAL A 352 -6.01 -3.43 17.80
N TRP A 353 -5.40 -4.33 17.02
CA TRP A 353 -6.16 -5.16 16.09
C TRP A 353 -5.75 -6.63 16.17
N GLY A 354 -6.73 -7.50 15.97
CA GLY A 354 -6.54 -8.93 15.84
C GLY A 354 -6.62 -9.37 14.39
N GLU A 355 -5.88 -10.40 14.04
CA GLU A 355 -5.95 -11.06 12.75
C GLU A 355 -6.40 -12.53 12.90
N LEU A 356 -7.53 -12.74 13.60
CA LEU A 356 -8.12 -14.05 13.86
C LEU A 356 -9.13 -14.42 12.76
N TYR A 357 -8.66 -14.55 11.54
CA TYR A 357 -9.52 -14.75 10.34
C TYR A 357 -10.08 -16.16 10.23
N GLU A 358 -9.48 -17.14 10.87
CA GLU A 358 -10.01 -18.52 10.94
C GLU A 358 -11.12 -18.67 11.99
N GLY A 359 -11.39 -17.59 12.72
CA GLY A 359 -12.39 -17.52 13.76
C GLY A 359 -11.79 -17.57 15.19
N GLY A 360 -12.67 -17.55 16.16
CA GLY A 360 -12.28 -17.45 17.57
C GLY A 360 -12.20 -16.01 18.08
N LYS A 361 -11.83 -15.90 19.34
CA LYS A 361 -11.65 -14.63 20.04
C LYS A 361 -10.61 -14.77 21.13
N GLN A 362 -9.98 -13.66 21.48
CA GLN A 362 -8.98 -13.56 22.54
C GLN A 362 -9.23 -12.29 23.35
N THR A 363 -9.22 -12.40 24.65
CA THR A 363 -9.25 -11.21 25.51
C THR A 363 -7.82 -10.77 25.81
N VAL A 364 -7.54 -9.49 25.54
CA VAL A 364 -6.31 -8.83 25.96
C VAL A 364 -6.64 -7.72 26.93
N THR A 365 -5.74 -7.44 27.89
CA THR A 365 -5.89 -6.33 28.85
C THR A 365 -4.87 -5.26 28.54
N VAL A 366 -5.34 -4.05 28.20
CA VAL A 366 -4.49 -2.86 28.05
C VAL A 366 -4.30 -2.22 29.41
N ARG A 367 -3.03 -1.99 29.81
CA ARG A 367 -2.68 -1.26 31.04
C ARG A 367 -1.85 -0.03 30.73
N LEU A 368 -2.26 1.09 31.32
CA LEU A 368 -1.62 2.39 31.20
C LEU A 368 -0.98 2.76 32.56
N LYS A 369 0.14 3.49 32.52
CA LYS A 369 0.81 3.91 33.77
C LYS A 369 0.01 4.91 34.61
N ARG A 370 -1.01 5.56 34.04
CA ARG A 370 -1.90 6.51 34.71
C ARG A 370 -3.28 6.50 34.08
N LYS A 371 -4.26 7.06 34.76
CA LYS A 371 -5.63 7.22 34.25
C LYS A 371 -5.68 8.30 33.17
N TYR A 372 -6.34 7.96 32.04
CA TYR A 372 -6.69 8.85 30.96
C TYR A 372 -8.21 8.92 30.80
N ASN A 373 -8.72 9.99 30.21
CA ASN A 373 -10.05 9.98 29.65
C ASN A 373 -9.99 9.18 28.35
N ILE A 374 -10.65 8.03 28.32
CA ILE A 374 -10.57 7.04 27.27
C ILE A 374 -11.89 6.99 26.53
N ARG A 375 -11.81 6.89 25.20
CA ARG A 375 -12.93 6.49 24.33
C ARG A 375 -12.46 5.37 23.42
N ILE A 376 -13.23 4.29 23.37
CA ILE A 376 -12.93 3.08 22.56
C ILE A 376 -13.93 3.03 21.41
N PHE A 377 -13.45 2.86 20.21
CA PHE A 377 -14.24 2.80 18.99
C PHE A 377 -13.97 1.49 18.25
N ASN A 378 -15.00 0.98 17.57
CA ASN A 378 -14.92 -0.12 16.62
C ASN A 378 -15.25 0.41 15.21
N PRO A 379 -14.26 0.58 14.30
CA PRO A 379 -14.51 1.09 12.96
C PRO A 379 -15.46 0.21 12.11
N ALA A 380 -15.59 -1.07 12.46
CA ALA A 380 -16.56 -1.94 11.79
C ALA A 380 -18.03 -1.64 12.19
N GLU A 381 -18.23 -0.94 13.29
CA GLU A 381 -19.57 -0.56 13.79
C GLU A 381 -19.90 0.91 13.53
N GLY A 382 -18.89 1.78 13.52
CA GLY A 382 -19.10 3.21 13.28
C GLY A 382 -18.05 4.12 13.93
N THR A 383 -18.43 5.39 14.10
CA THR A 383 -17.60 6.44 14.70
C THR A 383 -18.07 6.89 16.08
N SER A 384 -19.09 6.23 16.64
CA SER A 384 -19.49 6.42 18.03
C SER A 384 -18.68 5.53 18.98
N PRO A 385 -18.30 6.01 20.16
CA PRO A 385 -17.56 5.18 21.11
C PRO A 385 -18.42 4.02 21.61
N THR A 386 -17.84 2.83 21.68
CA THR A 386 -18.47 1.64 22.30
C THR A 386 -18.27 1.61 23.81
N CYS A 387 -17.23 2.31 24.31
CA CYS A 387 -16.97 2.48 25.74
C CYS A 387 -16.26 3.82 25.96
N GLU A 388 -16.58 4.48 27.07
CA GLU A 388 -15.88 5.69 27.48
C GLU A 388 -15.80 5.80 29.02
N GLY A 389 -14.74 6.45 29.51
CA GLY A 389 -14.55 6.66 30.94
C GLY A 389 -13.14 7.08 31.29
N ARG A 390 -12.90 7.35 32.60
CA ARG A 390 -11.58 7.65 33.12
C ARG A 390 -10.96 6.40 33.75
N MET A 391 -10.03 5.78 33.06
CA MET A 391 -9.46 4.49 33.46
C MET A 391 -7.98 4.37 33.08
N ASP A 392 -7.30 3.39 33.68
CA ASP A 392 -5.91 3.03 33.41
C ASP A 392 -5.75 1.55 32.99
N ASN A 393 -6.84 0.79 32.98
CA ASN A 393 -6.89 -0.57 32.46
C ASN A 393 -8.27 -0.87 31.89
N PHE A 394 -8.32 -1.72 30.86
CA PHE A 394 -9.54 -2.19 30.22
C PHE A 394 -9.26 -3.42 29.37
N ASP A 395 -10.28 -4.24 29.21
CA ASP A 395 -10.22 -5.44 28.39
C ASP A 395 -10.76 -5.17 26.98
N LEU A 396 -10.15 -5.84 25.98
CA LEU A 396 -10.60 -5.85 24.60
C LEU A 396 -10.81 -7.32 24.17
N GLU A 397 -11.96 -7.61 23.59
CA GLU A 397 -12.22 -8.90 22.96
C GLU A 397 -11.75 -8.84 21.51
N MET A 398 -10.55 -9.34 21.25
CA MET A 398 -9.94 -9.32 19.92
C MET A 398 -10.54 -10.42 19.03
N THR A 399 -10.85 -10.06 17.80
CA THR A 399 -11.27 -10.94 16.71
C THR A 399 -10.49 -10.60 15.44
N SER A 400 -11.16 -10.25 14.35
CA SER A 400 -10.52 -9.85 13.09
C SER A 400 -10.78 -8.37 12.72
N HIS A 401 -10.92 -7.50 13.72
CA HIS A 401 -11.12 -6.06 13.51
C HIS A 401 -10.29 -5.23 14.48
N PRO A 402 -9.97 -3.96 14.15
CA PRO A 402 -9.28 -3.07 15.05
C PRO A 402 -10.22 -2.42 16.06
N TYR A 403 -9.66 -2.06 17.23
CA TYR A 403 -10.17 -1.03 18.12
C TYR A 403 -9.28 0.20 18.04
N ILE A 404 -9.90 1.38 18.08
CA ILE A 404 -9.21 2.66 18.23
C ILE A 404 -9.49 3.19 19.63
N ILE A 405 -8.45 3.38 20.40
CA ILE A 405 -8.50 3.85 21.80
C ILE A 405 -7.94 5.27 21.83
N GLU A 406 -8.81 6.24 21.94
CA GLU A 406 -8.42 7.63 22.11
C GLU A 406 -8.06 7.90 23.58
N LEU A 407 -6.89 8.50 23.81
CA LEU A 407 -6.34 8.81 25.14
C LEU A 407 -6.14 10.32 25.27
N ARG A 408 -6.83 10.93 26.24
CA ARG A 408 -6.78 12.36 26.54
C ARG A 408 -6.45 12.67 28.00
#